data_3389948e823a0e6ed71369fea9d4d9cd
#
_entry.id   3389948e823a0e6ed71369fea9d4d9cd
#
_cell.length_a   1.000
_cell.length_b   1.000
_cell.length_c   1.000
_cell.angle_alpha   90.00
_cell.angle_beta   90.00
_cell.angle_gamma   90.00
#
_symmetry.space_group_name_H-M   'P 1'
#
loop_
_entity.id
_entity.type
_entity.pdbx_description
1 polymer ?
#
loop_
_entity_poly.entity_id
_entity_poly.type
_entity_poly.pdbx_seq_one_letter_code
_entity_poly.pdbx_strand_id
1 'polypeptide(L)'
;MFDHYYEVFLADTVKSKEIHYSIRYHVYCEEMDFENKDDFPSEQEFDEYDAHSVHFIVSHKPSGHWVGAMRLIIKNDQALPIEQLCVLNESINKNTTGLSVEISRLCLLKEIRRRSTDSLPPFGIGHYEATNKEASNNRCENRDIIWGMIYAAAKYSYHHDIAHWYYITTLALDKILRKGGLNMLIIGTPCEHKGLRYPFKMDAFTTYQNELIWKGDYNKGYRLFSELELN
;
A
#
# COMPACT_ATOMS: atom_id res chain seq x y z
N MET A 1 -12.21 -12.86 -7.04
CA MET A 1 -13.27 -11.81 -7.05
C MET A 1 -12.72 -10.42 -7.30
N PHE A 2 -11.46 -10.13 -6.91
CA PHE A 2 -10.83 -8.80 -7.08
C PHE A 2 -10.90 -8.30 -8.53
N ASP A 3 -10.36 -9.05 -9.49
CA ASP A 3 -10.29 -8.65 -10.91
C ASP A 3 -11.66 -8.40 -11.58
N HIS A 4 -12.75 -8.81 -10.93
CA HIS A 4 -14.10 -8.54 -11.42
C HIS A 4 -14.55 -7.11 -11.11
N TYR A 5 -14.26 -6.64 -9.88
CA TYR A 5 -14.73 -5.35 -9.38
C TYR A 5 -13.66 -4.26 -9.36
N TYR A 6 -12.38 -4.63 -9.31
CA TYR A 6 -11.28 -3.69 -9.13
C TYR A 6 -10.20 -3.89 -10.20
N GLU A 7 -9.41 -2.86 -10.39
CA GLU A 7 -8.25 -2.88 -11.26
C GLU A 7 -7.16 -1.99 -10.70
N VAL A 8 -5.92 -2.48 -10.69
CA VAL A 8 -4.75 -1.71 -10.26
C VAL A 8 -4.09 -1.09 -11.48
N PHE A 9 -3.73 0.18 -11.36
CA PHE A 9 -2.96 0.90 -12.36
C PHE A 9 -1.63 1.37 -11.79
N LEU A 10 -0.58 1.26 -12.61
CA LEU A 10 0.65 1.99 -12.41
C LEU A 10 0.40 3.44 -12.83
N ALA A 11 0.64 4.39 -11.94
CA ALA A 11 0.47 5.82 -12.19
C ALA A 11 1.70 6.37 -12.92
N ASP A 12 1.76 6.13 -14.23
CA ASP A 12 2.90 6.44 -15.12
C ASP A 12 2.77 7.79 -15.86
N THR A 13 1.66 8.51 -15.67
CA THR A 13 1.42 9.86 -16.24
C THR A 13 1.31 10.91 -15.14
N VAL A 14 1.43 12.19 -15.49
CA VAL A 14 1.21 13.31 -14.56
C VAL A 14 -0.18 13.23 -13.95
N LYS A 15 -1.21 13.03 -14.78
CA LYS A 15 -2.60 12.93 -14.35
C LYS A 15 -2.84 11.78 -13.35
N SER A 16 -2.26 10.63 -13.59
CA SER A 16 -2.41 9.48 -12.67
C SER A 16 -1.67 9.69 -11.35
N LYS A 17 -0.55 10.41 -11.35
CA LYS A 17 0.13 10.82 -10.11
C LYS A 17 -0.69 11.86 -9.33
N GLU A 18 -1.33 12.80 -10.00
CA GLU A 18 -2.26 13.73 -9.36
C GLU A 18 -3.42 13.00 -8.69
N ILE A 19 -3.99 11.98 -9.35
CA ILE A 19 -5.01 11.10 -8.74
C ILE A 19 -4.45 10.41 -7.49
N HIS A 20 -3.24 9.85 -7.57
CA HIS A 20 -2.58 9.21 -6.42
C HIS A 20 -2.41 10.18 -5.25
N TYR A 21 -1.95 11.43 -5.51
CA TYR A 21 -1.75 12.45 -4.49
C TYR A 21 -3.07 12.95 -3.88
N SER A 22 -4.13 13.06 -4.68
CA SER A 22 -5.46 13.44 -4.20
C SER A 22 -6.09 12.35 -3.31
N ILE A 23 -5.93 11.06 -3.63
CA ILE A 23 -6.36 9.96 -2.76
C ILE A 23 -5.64 10.05 -1.41
N ARG A 24 -4.32 10.30 -1.42
CA ARG A 24 -3.50 10.43 -0.21
C ARG A 24 -3.95 11.63 0.63
N TYR A 25 -4.16 12.79 0.02
CA TYR A 25 -4.68 13.97 0.70
C TYR A 25 -6.00 13.67 1.40
N HIS A 26 -6.94 13.08 0.67
CA HIS A 26 -8.24 12.73 1.22
C HIS A 26 -8.12 11.82 2.45
N VAL A 27 -7.27 10.78 2.36
CA VAL A 27 -7.09 9.84 3.48
C VAL A 27 -6.27 10.43 4.62
N TYR A 28 -5.09 11.01 4.34
CA TYR A 28 -4.14 11.40 5.39
C TYR A 28 -4.43 12.77 5.98
N CYS A 29 -4.95 13.72 5.20
CA CYS A 29 -5.28 15.06 5.68
C CYS A 29 -6.74 15.18 6.13
N GLU A 30 -7.70 14.65 5.36
CA GLU A 30 -9.12 14.86 5.67
C GLU A 30 -9.73 13.80 6.58
N GLU A 31 -9.41 12.51 6.37
CA GLU A 31 -10.04 11.43 7.10
C GLU A 31 -9.31 11.05 8.39
N MET A 32 -7.98 11.12 8.39
CA MET A 32 -7.13 10.65 9.49
C MET A 32 -6.47 11.76 10.30
N ASP A 33 -6.41 12.97 9.77
CA ASP A 33 -5.72 14.11 10.38
C ASP A 33 -4.24 13.79 10.74
N PHE A 34 -3.59 13.02 9.86
CA PHE A 34 -2.19 12.62 10.00
C PHE A 34 -1.23 13.66 9.43
N GLU A 35 -1.65 14.37 8.39
CA GLU A 35 -0.91 15.44 7.75
C GLU A 35 -1.72 16.73 7.80
N ASN A 36 -1.04 17.88 7.94
CA ASN A 36 -1.72 19.16 8.02
C ASN A 36 -2.23 19.60 6.64
N LYS A 37 -3.52 19.90 6.52
CA LYS A 37 -4.16 20.36 5.28
C LYS A 37 -3.54 21.63 4.70
N ASP A 38 -3.09 22.53 5.57
CA ASP A 38 -2.54 23.83 5.18
C ASP A 38 -1.21 23.68 4.41
N ASP A 39 -0.53 22.54 4.56
CA ASP A 39 0.70 22.23 3.82
C ASP A 39 0.42 21.82 2.37
N PHE A 40 -0.84 21.51 2.02
CA PHE A 40 -1.26 21.02 0.71
C PHE A 40 -2.42 21.82 0.12
N PRO A 41 -2.22 23.10 -0.26
CA PRO A 41 -3.28 23.97 -0.77
C PRO A 41 -3.88 23.51 -2.11
N SER A 42 -3.21 22.60 -2.82
CA SER A 42 -3.71 21.96 -4.06
C SER A 42 -4.56 20.71 -3.81
N GLU A 43 -4.83 20.37 -2.54
CA GLU A 43 -5.51 19.12 -2.15
C GLU A 43 -4.82 17.86 -2.67
N GLN A 44 -3.47 17.91 -2.72
CA GLN A 44 -2.61 16.82 -3.15
C GLN A 44 -1.49 16.61 -2.12
N GLU A 45 -1.49 15.48 -1.42
CA GLU A 45 -0.43 15.13 -0.47
C GLU A 45 0.73 14.47 -1.22
N PHE A 46 1.92 15.08 -1.14
CA PHE A 46 3.16 14.57 -1.71
C PHE A 46 4.36 14.97 -0.85
N ASP A 47 5.46 14.27 -1.00
CA ASP A 47 6.72 14.51 -0.28
C ASP A 47 7.93 14.35 -1.21
N GLU A 48 9.14 14.58 -0.67
CA GLU A 48 10.40 14.48 -1.43
C GLU A 48 10.67 13.08 -1.99
N TYR A 49 10.06 12.03 -1.43
CA TYR A 49 10.25 10.65 -1.89
C TYR A 49 9.48 10.35 -3.18
N ASP A 50 8.46 11.12 -3.51
CA ASP A 50 7.62 10.87 -4.68
C ASP A 50 8.39 10.98 -6.00
N ALA A 51 9.47 11.78 -6.03
CA ALA A 51 10.32 11.95 -7.22
C ALA A 51 11.03 10.66 -7.68
N HIS A 52 11.27 9.72 -6.76
CA HIS A 52 11.94 8.44 -7.03
C HIS A 52 11.11 7.23 -6.56
N SER A 53 9.81 7.34 -6.74
CA SER A 53 8.84 6.33 -6.33
C SER A 53 8.01 5.80 -7.49
N VAL A 54 7.56 4.58 -7.32
CA VAL A 54 6.55 3.92 -8.15
C VAL A 54 5.21 4.03 -7.45
N HIS A 55 4.18 4.45 -8.18
CA HIS A 55 2.87 4.76 -7.63
C HIS A 55 1.80 3.83 -8.21
N PHE A 56 0.98 3.26 -7.35
CA PHE A 56 -0.16 2.43 -7.73
C PHE A 56 -1.45 3.08 -7.26
N ILE A 57 -2.48 3.03 -8.10
CA ILE A 57 -3.85 3.45 -7.79
C ILE A 57 -4.81 2.33 -8.12
N VAL A 58 -5.91 2.26 -7.40
CA VAL A 58 -6.96 1.25 -7.60
C VAL A 58 -8.25 1.90 -8.02
N SER A 59 -8.84 1.40 -9.11
CA SER A 59 -10.17 1.77 -9.57
C SER A 59 -11.20 0.71 -9.20
N HIS A 60 -12.38 1.15 -8.78
CA HIS A 60 -13.59 0.34 -8.69
C HIS A 60 -14.32 0.40 -10.02
N LYS A 61 -14.28 -0.67 -10.79
CA LYS A 61 -14.78 -0.72 -12.18
C LYS A 61 -16.24 -0.31 -12.34
N PRO A 62 -17.19 -0.80 -11.50
CA PRO A 62 -18.60 -0.45 -11.69
C PRO A 62 -18.92 1.05 -11.54
N SER A 63 -18.20 1.76 -10.66
CA SER A 63 -18.42 3.19 -10.42
C SER A 63 -17.42 4.10 -11.13
N GLY A 64 -16.29 3.56 -11.60
CA GLY A 64 -15.18 4.36 -12.14
C GLY A 64 -14.40 5.16 -11.09
N HIS A 65 -14.73 5.02 -9.80
CA HIS A 65 -14.06 5.77 -8.73
C HIS A 65 -12.69 5.19 -8.40
N TRP A 66 -11.76 6.07 -8.09
CA TRP A 66 -10.46 5.73 -7.51
C TRP A 66 -10.64 5.51 -6.01
N VAL A 67 -10.17 4.37 -5.50
CA VAL A 67 -10.52 3.92 -4.14
C VAL A 67 -9.33 3.66 -3.24
N GLY A 68 -8.12 3.65 -3.77
CA GLY A 68 -6.93 3.38 -2.99
C GLY A 68 -5.64 3.75 -3.70
N ALA A 69 -4.58 3.90 -2.90
CA ALA A 69 -3.24 4.23 -3.36
C ALA A 69 -2.17 3.46 -2.59
N MET A 70 -1.03 3.24 -3.21
CA MET A 70 0.16 2.67 -2.60
C MET A 70 1.41 3.17 -3.34
N ARG A 71 2.52 3.34 -2.61
CA ARG A 71 3.79 3.81 -3.15
C ARG A 71 4.93 2.84 -2.81
N LEU A 72 5.85 2.64 -3.76
CA LEU A 72 7.13 2.00 -3.56
C LEU A 72 8.23 3.05 -3.73
N ILE A 73 8.92 3.40 -2.66
CA ILE A 73 10.07 4.32 -2.69
C ILE A 73 11.31 3.50 -3.04
N ILE A 74 11.95 3.82 -4.16
CA ILE A 74 13.16 3.13 -4.60
C ILE A 74 14.35 3.63 -3.78
N LYS A 75 15.11 2.70 -3.16
CA LYS A 75 16.33 3.04 -2.43
C LYS A 75 17.38 3.62 -3.37
N ASN A 76 17.77 4.85 -3.08
CA ASN A 76 18.86 5.57 -3.74
C ASN A 76 19.91 5.99 -2.67
N ASP A 77 20.62 7.11 -2.87
CA ASP A 77 21.56 7.66 -1.90
C ASP A 77 20.87 8.28 -0.68
N GLN A 78 19.62 8.70 -0.84
CA GLN A 78 18.80 9.22 0.25
C GLN A 78 18.37 8.09 1.19
N ALA A 79 18.33 8.36 2.50
CA ALA A 79 17.79 7.42 3.49
C ALA A 79 16.27 7.23 3.25
N LEU A 80 15.81 5.99 3.33
CA LEU A 80 14.38 5.67 3.32
C LEU A 80 13.70 6.18 4.60
N PRO A 81 12.40 6.45 4.59
CA PRO A 81 11.65 6.81 5.81
C PRO A 81 11.88 5.86 6.97
N ILE A 82 11.91 4.55 6.73
CA ILE A 82 12.18 3.53 7.76
C ILE A 82 13.56 3.71 8.42
N GLU A 83 14.59 4.15 7.67
CA GLU A 83 15.94 4.40 8.19
C GLU A 83 16.01 5.68 9.03
N GLN A 84 15.10 6.64 8.78
CA GLN A 84 15.00 7.90 9.54
C GLN A 84 14.17 7.75 10.81
N LEU A 85 13.12 6.93 10.77
CA LEU A 85 12.13 6.82 11.83
C LEU A 85 12.44 5.74 12.85
N CYS A 86 13.14 4.66 12.45
CA CYS A 86 13.37 3.50 13.30
C CYS A 86 14.87 3.18 13.46
N VAL A 87 15.21 2.60 14.59
CA VAL A 87 16.57 2.01 14.79
C VAL A 87 16.56 0.60 14.22
N LEU A 88 17.29 0.41 13.13
CA LEU A 88 17.37 -0.87 12.42
C LEU A 88 18.56 -1.72 12.92
N ASN A 89 18.39 -3.04 12.91
CA ASN A 89 19.43 -4.01 13.25
C ASN A 89 20.38 -4.30 12.07
N GLU A 90 20.01 -3.90 10.87
CA GLU A 90 20.79 -4.06 9.64
C GLU A 90 20.74 -2.78 8.79
N SER A 91 21.77 -2.56 7.98
CA SER A 91 21.81 -1.46 7.03
C SER A 91 21.07 -1.82 5.75
N ILE A 92 20.29 -0.89 5.22
CA ILE A 92 19.66 -1.04 3.90
C ILE A 92 20.64 -0.53 2.85
N ASN A 93 21.38 -1.46 2.24
CA ASN A 93 22.41 -1.12 1.26
C ASN A 93 21.88 -1.14 -0.18
N LYS A 94 22.39 -0.24 -1.02
CA LYS A 94 22.15 -0.23 -2.48
C LYS A 94 22.74 -1.46 -3.20
N ASN A 95 23.77 -2.07 -2.62
CA ASN A 95 24.63 -3.07 -3.26
C ASN A 95 24.28 -4.53 -2.89
N THR A 96 23.08 -4.76 -2.38
CA THR A 96 22.57 -6.14 -2.21
C THR A 96 22.11 -6.67 -3.57
N THR A 97 22.01 -7.99 -3.70
CA THR A 97 21.45 -8.63 -4.89
C THR A 97 20.02 -8.14 -5.13
N GLY A 98 19.83 -7.28 -6.14
CA GLY A 98 18.56 -6.65 -6.50
C GLY A 98 18.28 -5.33 -5.79
N LEU A 99 17.29 -4.60 -6.30
CA LEU A 99 16.86 -3.32 -5.75
C LEU A 99 16.10 -3.49 -4.44
N SER A 100 16.18 -2.47 -3.60
CA SER A 100 15.41 -2.36 -2.35
C SER A 100 14.39 -1.23 -2.47
N VAL A 101 13.18 -1.44 -1.94
CA VAL A 101 12.14 -0.40 -1.88
C VAL A 101 11.50 -0.36 -0.50
N GLU A 102 10.95 0.81 -0.14
CA GLU A 102 10.03 0.93 0.98
C GLU A 102 8.59 1.04 0.48
N ILE A 103 7.71 0.15 0.94
CA ILE A 103 6.27 0.26 0.75
C ILE A 103 5.74 1.32 1.71
N SER A 104 5.10 2.33 1.17
CA SER A 104 4.50 3.41 1.95
C SER A 104 3.20 3.89 1.35
N ARG A 105 2.49 4.76 2.07
CA ARG A 105 1.24 5.37 1.61
C ARG A 105 0.19 4.36 1.12
N LEU A 106 0.19 3.14 1.68
CA LEU A 106 -0.88 2.17 1.46
C LEU A 106 -2.15 2.68 2.15
N CYS A 107 -3.12 3.11 1.36
CA CYS A 107 -4.36 3.68 1.86
C CYS A 107 -5.57 3.33 0.99
N LEU A 108 -6.74 3.31 1.61
CA LEU A 108 -8.05 3.16 0.98
C LEU A 108 -8.96 4.29 1.47
N LEU A 109 -9.83 4.79 0.61
CA LEU A 109 -10.83 5.77 1.00
C LEU A 109 -11.79 5.22 2.05
N LYS A 110 -12.27 6.08 2.94
CA LYS A 110 -13.17 5.75 4.06
C LYS A 110 -14.46 5.05 3.61
N GLU A 111 -15.01 5.45 2.48
CA GLU A 111 -16.21 4.86 1.90
C GLU A 111 -16.06 3.36 1.63
N ILE A 112 -14.86 2.97 1.22
CA ILE A 112 -14.48 1.56 1.04
C ILE A 112 -14.15 0.90 2.38
N ARG A 113 -13.54 1.62 3.33
CA ARG A 113 -13.09 1.08 4.62
C ARG A 113 -14.19 0.89 5.65
N ARG A 114 -15.28 1.69 5.56
CA ARG A 114 -16.29 1.79 6.63
C ARG A 114 -17.59 1.09 6.34
N ARG A 115 -18.13 0.56 7.46
CA ARG A 115 -19.56 0.43 7.67
C ARG A 115 -20.09 1.68 8.37
N SER A 116 -21.37 1.94 8.23
CA SER A 116 -22.07 3.06 8.89
C SER A 116 -21.98 3.07 10.42
N THR A 117 -21.46 2.00 11.05
CA THR A 117 -21.40 1.78 12.50
C THR A 117 -19.97 1.78 13.08
N ASP A 118 -18.91 1.90 12.25
CA ASP A 118 -17.53 1.79 12.74
C ASP A 118 -17.00 3.10 13.33
N SER A 119 -16.57 3.06 14.60
CA SER A 119 -15.66 4.06 15.17
C SER A 119 -14.26 3.87 14.56
N LEU A 120 -13.54 4.96 14.29
CA LEU A 120 -12.21 4.96 13.66
C LEU A 120 -11.20 4.07 14.39
N PRO A 121 -10.67 3.01 13.75
CA PRO A 121 -9.41 2.46 14.18
C PRO A 121 -8.25 3.33 13.64
N PRO A 122 -7.14 3.46 14.39
CA PRO A 122 -6.05 4.40 14.06
C PRO A 122 -5.34 4.17 12.73
N PHE A 123 -5.70 3.17 11.93
CA PHE A 123 -4.95 2.82 10.69
C PHE A 123 -5.82 2.31 9.53
N GLY A 124 -7.11 2.54 9.56
CA GLY A 124 -8.00 2.18 8.44
C GLY A 124 -8.20 0.67 8.21
N ILE A 125 -7.54 -0.19 9.00
CA ILE A 125 -7.70 -1.64 8.97
C ILE A 125 -8.19 -2.06 10.35
N GLY A 126 -9.51 -2.19 10.53
CA GLY A 126 -10.11 -2.52 11.81
C GLY A 126 -10.00 -4.01 12.17
N HIS A 127 -9.69 -4.28 13.43
CA HIS A 127 -10.08 -5.54 14.07
C HIS A 127 -11.58 -5.48 14.36
N TYR A 128 -12.37 -6.39 13.80
CA TYR A 128 -13.76 -6.53 14.15
C TYR A 128 -14.20 -7.99 14.21
N GLU A 129 -14.89 -8.36 15.28
CA GLU A 129 -15.66 -9.59 15.37
C GLU A 129 -17.05 -9.35 14.77
N ALA A 130 -17.40 -10.10 13.74
CA ALA A 130 -18.60 -9.88 12.95
C ALA A 130 -19.84 -10.54 13.56
N THR A 131 -20.92 -9.79 13.66
CA THR A 131 -22.24 -10.30 14.04
C THR A 131 -23.32 -10.23 12.95
N ASN A 132 -23.04 -9.74 11.72
CA ASN A 132 -24.03 -9.64 10.64
C ASN A 132 -23.47 -10.00 9.25
N LYS A 133 -24.31 -10.64 8.39
CA LYS A 133 -23.96 -11.11 7.03
C LYS A 133 -23.53 -9.99 6.04
N GLU A 134 -24.12 -8.82 6.09
CA GLU A 134 -23.71 -7.66 5.26
C GLU A 134 -22.34 -7.14 5.65
N ALA A 135 -22.01 -7.25 6.90
CA ALA A 135 -20.74 -6.96 7.50
C ALA A 135 -19.60 -7.86 6.99
N SER A 136 -19.86 -9.05 6.55
CA SER A 136 -18.88 -10.00 6.03
C SER A 136 -18.44 -9.65 4.60
N ASN A 137 -19.32 -9.08 3.77
CA ASN A 137 -19.01 -8.70 2.39
C ASN A 137 -17.99 -7.55 2.32
N ASN A 138 -18.19 -6.44 3.05
CA ASN A 138 -17.29 -5.29 3.02
C ASN A 138 -15.89 -5.59 3.57
N ARG A 139 -15.76 -6.56 4.52
CA ARG A 139 -14.44 -7.01 4.99
C ARG A 139 -13.67 -7.80 3.94
N CYS A 140 -14.39 -8.58 3.16
CA CYS A 140 -13.79 -9.32 2.05
C CYS A 140 -13.24 -8.32 1.03
N GLU A 141 -14.02 -7.29 0.68
CA GLU A 141 -13.65 -6.28 -0.30
C GLU A 141 -12.39 -5.49 0.09
N ASN A 142 -12.30 -4.96 1.31
CA ASN A 142 -11.13 -4.21 1.76
C ASN A 142 -9.86 -5.06 1.75
N ARG A 143 -9.95 -6.28 2.25
CA ARG A 143 -8.84 -7.22 2.22
C ARG A 143 -8.44 -7.53 0.79
N ASP A 144 -9.39 -7.77 -0.08
CA ASP A 144 -9.14 -8.11 -1.47
C ASP A 144 -8.47 -6.96 -2.23
N ILE A 145 -8.82 -5.69 -1.94
CA ILE A 145 -8.17 -4.51 -2.54
C ILE A 145 -6.70 -4.42 -2.09
N ILE A 146 -6.43 -4.56 -0.80
CA ILE A 146 -5.06 -4.56 -0.26
C ILE A 146 -4.23 -5.67 -0.90
N TRP A 147 -4.78 -6.89 -0.99
CA TRP A 147 -4.11 -8.02 -1.62
C TRP A 147 -3.89 -7.82 -3.12
N GLY A 148 -4.83 -7.19 -3.83
CA GLY A 148 -4.67 -6.83 -5.24
C GLY A 148 -3.53 -5.84 -5.45
N MET A 149 -3.40 -4.82 -4.58
CA MET A 149 -2.26 -3.88 -4.62
C MET A 149 -0.92 -4.56 -4.29
N ILE A 150 -0.90 -5.41 -3.27
CA ILE A 150 0.32 -6.15 -2.90
C ILE A 150 0.73 -7.08 -4.05
N TYR A 151 -0.21 -7.75 -4.71
CA TYR A 151 0.08 -8.58 -5.88
C TYR A 151 0.63 -7.76 -7.04
N ALA A 152 0.03 -6.60 -7.34
CA ALA A 152 0.51 -5.69 -8.38
C ALA A 152 1.96 -5.23 -8.09
N ALA A 153 2.26 -4.85 -6.84
CA ALA A 153 3.60 -4.48 -6.41
C ALA A 153 4.58 -5.66 -6.51
N ALA A 154 4.17 -6.88 -6.12
CA ALA A 154 5.00 -8.07 -6.21
C ALA A 154 5.34 -8.41 -7.67
N LYS A 155 4.34 -8.35 -8.55
CA LYS A 155 4.52 -8.52 -10.00
C LYS A 155 5.46 -7.46 -10.59
N TYR A 156 5.26 -6.18 -10.23
CA TYR A 156 6.14 -5.10 -10.64
C TYR A 156 7.57 -5.34 -10.17
N SER A 157 7.74 -5.68 -8.89
CA SER A 157 9.04 -5.95 -8.28
C SER A 157 9.78 -7.08 -8.97
N TYR A 158 9.09 -8.16 -9.31
CA TYR A 158 9.67 -9.30 -10.03
C TYR A 158 10.20 -8.90 -11.42
N HIS A 159 9.48 -8.05 -12.15
CA HIS A 159 9.88 -7.60 -13.49
C HIS A 159 10.95 -6.49 -13.49
N HIS A 160 11.22 -5.86 -12.35
CA HIS A 160 12.15 -4.74 -12.20
C HIS A 160 13.29 -5.03 -11.22
N ASP A 161 13.60 -6.30 -10.96
CA ASP A 161 14.71 -6.75 -10.10
C ASP A 161 14.67 -6.16 -8.68
N ILE A 162 13.47 -5.88 -8.14
CA ILE A 162 13.29 -5.44 -6.77
C ILE A 162 13.21 -6.68 -5.88
N ALA A 163 14.28 -6.91 -5.10
CA ALA A 163 14.41 -8.09 -4.26
C ALA A 163 13.85 -7.91 -2.86
N HIS A 164 13.96 -6.70 -2.31
CA HIS A 164 13.66 -6.45 -0.90
C HIS A 164 12.61 -5.36 -0.71
N TRP A 165 11.59 -5.67 0.07
CA TRP A 165 10.59 -4.73 0.54
C TRP A 165 10.82 -4.41 2.00
N TYR A 166 10.84 -3.12 2.31
CA TYR A 166 10.84 -2.57 3.66
C TYR A 166 9.54 -1.82 3.92
N TYR A 167 9.08 -1.79 5.15
CA TYR A 167 7.90 -1.01 5.53
C TYR A 167 7.77 -0.90 7.04
N ILE A 168 7.06 0.15 7.47
CA ILE A 168 6.74 0.42 8.87
C ILE A 168 5.26 0.20 9.07
N THR A 169 4.87 -0.68 9.98
CA THR A 169 3.46 -0.93 10.22
C THR A 169 3.15 -1.39 11.64
N THR A 170 1.86 -1.57 11.94
CA THR A 170 1.39 -2.11 13.21
C THR A 170 1.47 -3.63 13.25
N LEU A 171 1.57 -4.22 14.45
CA LEU A 171 1.45 -5.67 14.62
C LEU A 171 0.08 -6.21 14.20
N ALA A 172 -0.94 -5.35 14.20
CA ALA A 172 -2.28 -5.74 13.74
C ALA A 172 -2.30 -6.03 12.23
N LEU A 173 -1.71 -5.12 11.42
CA LEU A 173 -1.58 -5.35 9.98
C LEU A 173 -0.64 -6.52 9.68
N ASP A 174 0.50 -6.62 10.39
CA ASP A 174 1.41 -7.76 10.31
C ASP A 174 0.68 -9.10 10.46
N LYS A 175 -0.16 -9.24 11.49
CA LYS A 175 -0.95 -10.47 11.69
C LYS A 175 -1.88 -10.80 10.53
N ILE A 176 -2.50 -9.78 9.93
CA ILE A 176 -3.39 -9.97 8.76
C ILE A 176 -2.59 -10.46 7.57
N LEU A 177 -1.45 -9.84 7.30
CA LEU A 177 -0.58 -10.17 6.17
C LEU A 177 0.03 -11.57 6.32
N ARG A 178 0.50 -11.94 7.53
CA ARG A 178 1.00 -13.30 7.82
C ARG A 178 -0.06 -14.38 7.67
N LYS A 179 -1.30 -14.11 8.08
CA LYS A 179 -2.43 -15.03 7.85
C LYS A 179 -2.71 -15.27 6.36
N GLY A 180 -2.37 -14.31 5.53
CA GLY A 180 -2.42 -14.44 4.07
C GLY A 180 -1.20 -15.13 3.46
N GLY A 181 -0.19 -15.49 4.26
CA GLY A 181 0.99 -16.24 3.82
C GLY A 181 2.24 -15.39 3.56
N LEU A 182 2.20 -14.07 3.83
CA LEU A 182 3.40 -13.24 3.72
C LEU A 182 4.39 -13.54 4.83
N ASN A 183 5.66 -13.73 4.48
CA ASN A 183 6.74 -13.96 5.44
C ASN A 183 7.51 -12.67 5.70
N MET A 184 7.24 -12.05 6.85
CA MET A 184 7.79 -10.76 7.22
C MET A 184 8.71 -10.88 8.42
N LEU A 185 9.86 -10.19 8.38
CA LEU A 185 10.86 -10.17 9.44
C LEU A 185 10.88 -8.80 10.11
N ILE A 186 10.84 -8.75 11.44
CA ILE A 186 11.10 -7.52 12.19
C ILE A 186 12.61 -7.28 12.14
N ILE A 187 13.03 -6.09 11.73
CA ILE A 187 14.43 -5.72 11.48
C ILE A 187 14.93 -4.59 12.36
N GLY A 188 14.23 -4.25 13.42
CA GLY A 188 14.64 -3.19 14.32
C GLY A 188 13.72 -3.03 15.51
N THR A 189 13.96 -1.97 16.30
CA THR A 189 13.12 -1.62 17.43
C THR A 189 11.85 -0.89 16.97
N PRO A 190 10.74 -1.00 17.72
CA PRO A 190 9.54 -0.22 17.41
C PRO A 190 9.83 1.28 17.53
N CYS A 191 9.15 2.06 16.70
CA CYS A 191 9.23 3.51 16.68
C CYS A 191 7.83 4.15 16.84
N GLU A 192 7.78 5.37 17.37
CA GLU A 192 6.55 6.15 17.47
C GLU A 192 6.40 6.99 16.20
N HIS A 193 5.47 6.58 15.34
CA HIS A 193 5.15 7.30 14.11
C HIS A 193 3.66 7.15 13.81
N LYS A 194 2.86 8.17 14.13
CA LYS A 194 1.39 8.11 14.06
C LYS A 194 0.86 6.87 14.83
N GLY A 195 1.40 6.65 16.04
CA GLY A 195 1.25 5.47 16.89
C GLY A 195 2.39 4.47 16.78
N LEU A 196 2.40 3.47 17.67
CA LEU A 196 3.48 2.47 17.75
C LEU A 196 3.56 1.62 16.49
N ARG A 197 4.73 1.62 15.85
CA ARG A 197 5.03 0.90 14.61
C ARG A 197 6.28 0.05 14.75
N TYR A 198 6.38 -0.93 13.87
CA TYR A 198 7.51 -1.85 13.80
C TYR A 198 8.09 -1.84 12.39
N PRO A 199 9.43 -1.85 12.25
CA PRO A 199 10.10 -1.96 10.96
C PRO A 199 10.14 -3.41 10.51
N PHE A 200 9.72 -3.65 9.27
CA PHE A 200 9.69 -4.98 8.65
C PHE A 200 10.47 -5.03 7.35
N LYS A 201 10.94 -6.24 7.05
CA LYS A 201 11.53 -6.62 5.76
C LYS A 201 10.82 -7.85 5.20
N MET A 202 10.71 -7.92 3.89
CA MET A 202 10.19 -9.06 3.16
C MET A 202 10.94 -9.26 1.85
N ASP A 203 11.07 -10.52 1.42
CA ASP A 203 11.60 -10.88 0.10
C ASP A 203 10.48 -10.79 -0.95
N ALA A 204 10.66 -9.90 -1.93
CA ALA A 204 9.65 -9.64 -2.96
C ALA A 204 9.59 -10.78 -4.01
N PHE A 205 10.73 -11.41 -4.34
CA PHE A 205 10.78 -12.50 -5.32
C PHE A 205 10.06 -13.74 -4.80
N THR A 206 10.41 -14.20 -3.60
CA THR A 206 9.76 -15.35 -2.98
C THR A 206 8.29 -15.11 -2.73
N THR A 207 7.91 -13.86 -2.43
CA THR A 207 6.51 -13.47 -2.29
C THR A 207 5.75 -13.61 -3.59
N TYR A 208 6.28 -13.10 -4.72
CA TYR A 208 5.61 -13.19 -6.01
C TYR A 208 5.49 -14.64 -6.51
N GLN A 209 6.55 -15.44 -6.35
CA GLN A 209 6.61 -16.83 -6.79
C GLN A 209 5.78 -17.79 -5.95
N ASN A 210 5.30 -17.38 -4.78
CA ASN A 210 4.51 -18.23 -3.90
C ASN A 210 3.05 -18.31 -4.34
N GLU A 211 2.73 -19.24 -5.23
CA GLU A 211 1.38 -19.48 -5.73
C GLU A 211 0.33 -19.73 -4.63
N LEU A 212 0.75 -20.18 -3.44
CA LEU A 212 -0.15 -20.41 -2.32
C LEU A 212 -0.75 -19.12 -1.75
N ILE A 213 -0.04 -17.99 -1.89
CA ILE A 213 -0.49 -16.68 -1.46
C ILE A 213 -1.56 -16.16 -2.44
N TRP A 214 -1.34 -16.37 -3.73
CA TRP A 214 -2.11 -15.79 -4.82
C TRP A 214 -3.27 -16.66 -5.30
N LYS A 215 -3.77 -17.55 -4.43
CA LYS A 215 -4.99 -18.34 -4.70
C LYS A 215 -6.20 -17.42 -4.77
N GLY A 216 -6.48 -16.87 -5.92
CA GLY A 216 -7.61 -15.96 -6.12
C GLY A 216 -7.57 -15.25 -7.47
N ASP A 217 -8.48 -14.32 -7.65
CA ASP A 217 -8.70 -13.59 -8.89
C ASP A 217 -7.78 -12.36 -9.03
N TYR A 218 -6.47 -12.50 -8.75
CA TYR A 218 -5.48 -11.41 -8.86
C TYR A 218 -4.62 -11.51 -10.13
N ASN A 219 -5.05 -12.28 -11.12
CA ASN A 219 -4.23 -12.68 -12.26
C ASN A 219 -3.76 -11.53 -13.14
N LYS A 220 -4.48 -10.39 -13.15
CA LYS A 220 -4.14 -9.24 -13.99
C LYS A 220 -2.95 -8.45 -13.47
N GLY A 221 -2.79 -8.34 -12.15
CA GLY A 221 -1.75 -7.54 -11.53
C GLY A 221 -2.03 -6.06 -11.71
N TYR A 222 -1.27 -5.38 -12.59
CA TYR A 222 -1.48 -3.96 -12.91
C TYR A 222 -1.49 -3.72 -14.41
N ARG A 223 -2.07 -2.58 -14.81
CA ARG A 223 -1.96 -1.98 -16.14
C ARG A 223 -1.29 -0.62 -16.05
N LEU A 224 -0.76 -0.11 -17.17
CA LEU A 224 -0.30 1.27 -17.25
C LEU A 224 -1.51 2.20 -17.34
N PHE A 225 -1.49 3.30 -16.59
CA PHE A 225 -2.57 4.29 -16.69
C PHE A 225 -2.58 4.96 -18.07
N SER A 226 -1.40 5.18 -18.66
CA SER A 226 -1.26 5.70 -20.02
C SER A 226 -2.04 4.91 -21.08
N GLU A 227 -2.25 3.59 -20.88
CA GLU A 227 -3.07 2.77 -21.77
C GLU A 227 -4.57 3.13 -21.73
N LEU A 228 -5.06 3.74 -20.62
CA LEU A 228 -6.44 4.25 -20.54
C LEU A 228 -6.62 5.52 -21.33
N GLU A 229 -5.58 6.35 -21.46
CA GLU A 229 -5.65 7.64 -22.17
C GLU A 229 -5.60 7.47 -23.69
N LEU A 230 -5.21 6.29 -24.15
CA LEU A 230 -5.14 5.96 -25.58
C LEU A 230 -6.44 5.34 -26.15
N ASN A 231 -7.39 4.96 -25.28
CA ASN A 231 -8.67 4.37 -25.62
C ASN A 231 -9.82 5.35 -25.36
#